data_94ee1eb2009998082ee838e57ae07db4
#
_entry.id   94ee1eb2009998082ee838e57ae07db4
#
_cell.length_a   1.000
_cell.length_b   1.000
_cell.length_c   1.000
_cell.angle_alpha   90.00
_cell.angle_beta   90.00
_cell.angle_gamma   90.00
#
_symmetry.space_group_name_H-M   'P 1'
#
loop_
_entity.id
_entity.type
_entity.pdbx_description
1 polymer ?
#
loop_
_entity_poly.entity_id
_entity_poly.type
_entity_poly.pdbx_seq_one_letter_code
_entity_poly.pdbx_strand_id
1 'polypeptide(L)'
;MNRPDAVPGTAPRPPLPEITFPEALPVSARRDEIAAAVRAHQVVIVCGETGSGKTTQLPKLMLTLGRGKLNARPGQRARLIGHTQPRRIAASSVAKRIADELKTPLGAVVGYKVRFQDRLTREASVKLMTDGILLAETQTDPLLEAYDTLIIDEAHERSLNIDFLLGYLKQIL
;
A
#
# COMPACT_ATOMS: atom_id res chain seq x y z
N MET A 1 -10.86 48.60 -4.72
CA MET A 1 -11.03 47.54 -5.75
C MET A 1 -10.24 46.34 -5.27
N ASN A 2 -10.87 45.52 -4.42
CA ASN A 2 -10.25 44.33 -3.80
C ASN A 2 -10.32 43.17 -4.78
N ARG A 3 -9.16 42.62 -5.17
CA ARG A 3 -9.10 41.30 -5.82
C ARG A 3 -9.35 40.23 -4.76
N PRO A 4 -10.26 39.27 -4.99
CA PRO A 4 -10.40 38.13 -4.09
C PRO A 4 -9.16 37.26 -4.18
N ASP A 5 -8.58 36.95 -3.03
CA ASP A 5 -7.46 36.03 -2.88
C ASP A 5 -7.81 34.67 -3.51
N ALA A 6 -7.05 34.29 -4.52
CA ALA A 6 -7.14 33.00 -5.14
C ALA A 6 -6.76 31.94 -4.10
N VAL A 7 -7.69 31.10 -3.73
CA VAL A 7 -7.45 29.88 -2.97
C VAL A 7 -6.39 29.07 -3.73
N PRO A 8 -5.27 28.64 -3.10
CA PRO A 8 -4.28 27.84 -3.81
C PRO A 8 -4.93 26.58 -4.33
N GLY A 9 -5.10 26.52 -5.66
CA GLY A 9 -5.69 25.38 -6.34
C GLY A 9 -4.87 24.13 -6.04
N THR A 10 -5.49 23.16 -5.43
CA THR A 10 -4.96 21.79 -5.39
C THR A 10 -4.75 21.35 -6.83
N ALA A 11 -3.50 21.13 -7.22
CA ALA A 11 -3.19 20.58 -8.53
C ALA A 11 -4.04 19.31 -8.75
N PRO A 12 -4.60 19.13 -9.96
CA PRO A 12 -5.42 17.97 -10.24
C PRO A 12 -4.62 16.70 -9.96
N ARG A 13 -5.21 15.79 -9.18
CA ARG A 13 -4.57 14.50 -8.89
C ARG A 13 -4.33 13.75 -10.21
N PRO A 14 -3.19 13.07 -10.35
CA PRO A 14 -2.96 12.26 -11.54
C PRO A 14 -4.09 11.21 -11.67
N PRO A 15 -4.51 10.88 -12.89
CA PRO A 15 -5.51 9.85 -13.10
C PRO A 15 -5.00 8.50 -12.58
N LEU A 16 -5.92 7.65 -12.14
CA LEU A 16 -5.59 6.28 -11.76
C LEU A 16 -4.96 5.58 -12.97
N PRO A 17 -3.78 4.94 -12.83
CA PRO A 17 -3.18 4.22 -13.93
C PRO A 17 -4.07 3.04 -14.36
N GLU A 18 -3.93 2.60 -15.59
CA GLU A 18 -4.56 1.37 -16.04
C GLU A 18 -3.98 0.18 -15.26
N ILE A 19 -4.84 -0.54 -14.56
CA ILE A 19 -4.42 -1.66 -13.72
C ILE A 19 -4.83 -2.96 -14.39
N THR A 20 -3.83 -3.75 -14.76
CA THR A 20 -4.00 -5.08 -15.33
C THR A 20 -3.44 -6.15 -14.41
N PHE A 21 -3.97 -7.36 -14.49
CA PHE A 21 -3.54 -8.49 -13.69
C PHE A 21 -3.09 -9.61 -14.63
N PRO A 22 -1.81 -10.06 -14.55
CA PRO A 22 -1.33 -11.15 -15.37
C PRO A 22 -2.13 -12.43 -15.11
N GLU A 23 -2.77 -12.98 -16.12
CA GLU A 23 -3.64 -14.17 -15.99
C GLU A 23 -2.86 -15.43 -15.56
N ALA A 24 -1.56 -15.49 -15.89
CA ALA A 24 -0.70 -16.60 -15.49
C ALA A 24 -0.47 -16.72 -13.97
N LEU A 25 -0.75 -15.64 -13.21
CA LEU A 25 -0.54 -15.66 -11.76
C LEU A 25 -1.78 -16.22 -11.04
N PRO A 26 -1.60 -17.22 -10.16
CA PRO A 26 -2.72 -17.84 -9.41
C PRO A 26 -3.59 -16.83 -8.64
N VAL A 27 -2.98 -15.78 -8.06
CA VAL A 27 -3.72 -14.75 -7.32
C VAL A 27 -4.65 -13.95 -8.24
N SER A 28 -4.29 -13.77 -9.51
CA SER A 28 -5.12 -13.05 -10.47
C SER A 28 -6.45 -13.78 -10.75
N ALA A 29 -6.43 -15.11 -10.81
CA ALA A 29 -7.63 -15.91 -10.97
C ALA A 29 -8.58 -15.83 -9.75
N ARG A 30 -8.04 -15.53 -8.57
CA ARG A 30 -8.81 -15.44 -7.31
C ARG A 30 -9.09 -13.98 -6.90
N ARG A 31 -8.80 -12.98 -7.75
CA ARG A 31 -8.92 -11.57 -7.39
C ARG A 31 -10.31 -11.16 -6.96
N ASP A 32 -11.35 -11.67 -7.60
CA ASP A 32 -12.73 -11.30 -7.26
C ASP A 32 -13.15 -11.85 -5.89
N GLU A 33 -12.69 -13.04 -5.56
CA GLU A 33 -12.90 -13.66 -4.24
C GLU A 33 -12.15 -12.87 -3.15
N ILE A 34 -10.89 -12.52 -3.41
CA ILE A 34 -10.09 -11.71 -2.47
C ILE A 34 -10.73 -10.32 -2.30
N ALA A 35 -11.17 -9.70 -3.39
CA ALA A 35 -11.85 -8.42 -3.36
C ALA A 35 -13.13 -8.46 -2.52
N ALA A 36 -13.94 -9.52 -2.67
CA ALA A 36 -15.16 -9.72 -1.89
C ALA A 36 -14.83 -9.88 -0.39
N ALA A 37 -13.81 -10.67 -0.06
CA ALA A 37 -13.35 -10.84 1.32
C ALA A 37 -12.89 -9.53 1.96
N VAL A 38 -12.09 -8.74 1.23
CA VAL A 38 -11.59 -7.44 1.71
C VAL A 38 -12.72 -6.43 1.92
N ARG A 39 -13.77 -6.48 1.13
CA ARG A 39 -14.96 -5.62 1.33
C ARG A 39 -15.79 -6.05 2.54
N ALA A 40 -15.84 -7.35 2.83
CA ALA A 40 -16.68 -7.91 3.87
C ALA A 40 -16.01 -7.97 5.25
N HIS A 41 -14.66 -7.99 5.29
CA HIS A 41 -13.91 -8.24 6.51
C HIS A 41 -12.79 -7.22 6.72
N GLN A 42 -12.57 -6.85 7.97
CA GLN A 42 -11.50 -5.95 8.37
C GLN A 42 -10.12 -6.63 8.28
N VAL A 43 -10.05 -7.92 8.54
CA VAL A 43 -8.83 -8.72 8.46
C VAL A 43 -9.06 -9.89 7.49
N VAL A 44 -8.15 -10.03 6.53
CA VAL A 44 -8.18 -11.11 5.54
C VAL A 44 -6.81 -11.78 5.49
N ILE A 45 -6.80 -13.10 5.52
CA ILE A 45 -5.57 -13.89 5.37
C ILE A 45 -5.58 -14.49 3.97
N VAL A 46 -4.59 -14.13 3.17
CA VAL A 46 -4.40 -14.63 1.80
C VAL A 46 -3.25 -15.63 1.80
N CYS A 47 -3.59 -16.91 1.71
CA CYS A 47 -2.61 -17.99 1.61
C CYS A 47 -2.38 -18.37 0.14
N GLY A 48 -1.16 -18.70 -0.19
CA GLY A 48 -0.79 -19.17 -1.52
C GLY A 48 0.71 -19.45 -1.59
N GLU A 49 1.11 -20.28 -2.52
CA GLU A 49 2.50 -20.64 -2.73
C GLU A 49 3.37 -19.43 -3.11
N THR A 50 4.67 -19.57 -2.91
CA THR A 50 5.66 -18.60 -3.43
C THR A 50 5.53 -18.51 -4.95
N GLY A 51 5.55 -17.29 -5.49
CA GLY A 51 5.36 -17.07 -6.93
C GLY A 51 3.90 -17.00 -7.39
N SER A 52 2.92 -17.14 -6.49
CA SER A 52 1.50 -16.98 -6.85
C SER A 52 1.07 -15.55 -7.19
N GLY A 53 1.96 -14.58 -7.00
CA GLY A 53 1.75 -13.17 -7.34
C GLY A 53 1.18 -12.30 -6.20
N LYS A 54 1.02 -12.81 -4.99
CA LYS A 54 0.47 -12.04 -3.84
C LYS A 54 1.16 -10.71 -3.65
N THR A 55 2.48 -10.75 -3.54
CA THR A 55 3.32 -9.61 -3.23
C THR A 55 3.13 -8.43 -4.19
N THR A 56 3.03 -8.70 -5.48
CA THR A 56 2.91 -7.65 -6.50
C THR A 56 1.47 -7.30 -6.86
N GLN A 57 0.55 -8.26 -6.78
CA GLN A 57 -0.82 -8.07 -7.26
C GLN A 57 -1.78 -7.56 -6.18
N LEU A 58 -1.57 -7.91 -4.91
CA LEU A 58 -2.45 -7.43 -3.83
C LEU A 58 -2.47 -5.90 -3.70
N PRO A 59 -1.35 -5.17 -3.75
CA PRO A 59 -1.40 -3.71 -3.73
C PRO A 59 -2.17 -3.11 -4.89
N LYS A 60 -2.05 -3.68 -6.09
CA LYS A 60 -2.80 -3.27 -7.28
C LYS A 60 -4.30 -3.53 -7.10
N LEU A 61 -4.66 -4.67 -6.52
CA LEU A 61 -6.05 -4.99 -6.21
C LEU A 61 -6.64 -3.97 -5.22
N MET A 62 -5.89 -3.58 -4.20
CA MET A 62 -6.36 -2.54 -3.26
C MET A 62 -6.62 -1.20 -3.95
N LEU A 63 -5.77 -0.81 -4.91
CA LEU A 63 -6.03 0.38 -5.73
C LEU A 63 -7.35 0.26 -6.52
N THR A 64 -7.64 -0.88 -7.11
CA THR A 64 -8.91 -1.10 -7.84
C THR A 64 -10.13 -1.09 -6.91
N LEU A 65 -9.95 -1.40 -5.64
CA LEU A 65 -10.99 -1.34 -4.61
C LEU A 65 -11.24 0.07 -4.05
N GLY A 66 -10.59 1.07 -4.60
CA GLY A 66 -10.75 2.46 -4.16
C GLY A 66 -9.89 2.83 -2.96
N ARG A 67 -8.88 2.03 -2.61
CA ARG A 67 -7.92 2.32 -1.55
C ARG A 67 -6.78 3.21 -2.05
N GLY A 68 -6.07 3.85 -1.12
CA GLY A 68 -4.93 4.71 -1.44
C GLY A 68 -5.31 6.15 -1.77
N LYS A 69 -4.32 7.03 -1.73
CA LYS A 69 -4.50 8.48 -1.89
C LYS A 69 -5.12 8.89 -3.22
N LEU A 70 -4.81 8.19 -4.31
CA LEU A 70 -5.37 8.48 -5.64
C LEU A 70 -6.90 8.36 -5.67
N ASN A 71 -7.46 7.51 -4.84
CA ASN A 71 -8.89 7.25 -4.77
C ASN A 71 -9.61 8.13 -3.72
N ALA A 72 -8.90 8.93 -2.94
CA ALA A 72 -9.52 9.78 -1.92
C ALA A 72 -10.42 10.83 -2.58
N ARG A 73 -11.66 10.93 -2.11
CA ARG A 73 -12.62 11.93 -2.58
C ARG A 73 -12.29 13.31 -2.00
N PRO A 74 -12.72 14.41 -2.66
CA PRO A 74 -12.61 15.74 -2.08
C PRO A 74 -13.20 15.78 -0.67
N GLY A 75 -12.47 16.37 0.29
CA GLY A 75 -12.85 16.42 1.70
C GLY A 75 -12.58 15.17 2.51
N GLN A 76 -12.16 14.06 1.91
CA GLN A 76 -11.70 12.88 2.62
C GLN A 76 -10.20 12.93 2.91
N ARG A 77 -9.80 12.41 4.06
CA ARG A 77 -8.39 12.23 4.39
C ARG A 77 -7.77 11.21 3.41
N ALA A 78 -6.79 11.66 2.65
CA ALA A 78 -6.05 10.80 1.75
C ALA A 78 -5.10 9.89 2.56
N ARG A 79 -5.25 8.57 2.41
CA ARG A 79 -4.49 7.56 3.15
C ARG A 79 -3.70 6.67 2.22
N LEU A 80 -2.70 5.98 2.76
CA LEU A 80 -1.81 5.09 2.05
C LEU A 80 -2.28 3.64 2.11
N ILE A 81 -1.90 2.87 1.11
CA ILE A 81 -1.78 1.42 1.19
C ILE A 81 -0.35 1.13 1.65
N GLY A 82 -0.18 0.60 2.85
CA GLY A 82 1.10 0.16 3.38
C GLY A 82 1.35 -1.31 3.05
N HIS A 83 2.58 -1.64 2.66
CA HIS A 83 2.97 -3.00 2.34
C HIS A 83 4.35 -3.30 2.93
N THR A 84 4.41 -4.20 3.91
CA THR A 84 5.66 -4.55 4.55
C THR A 84 6.37 -5.69 3.85
N GLN A 85 7.70 -5.63 3.90
CA GLN A 85 8.60 -6.66 3.42
C GLN A 85 9.67 -6.93 4.50
N PRO A 86 10.13 -8.17 4.67
CA PRO A 86 11.12 -8.48 5.70
C PRO A 86 12.48 -7.81 5.47
N ARG A 87 12.81 -7.51 4.21
CA ARG A 87 14.15 -7.03 3.82
C ARG A 87 14.06 -5.77 2.97
N ARG A 88 15.04 -4.86 3.17
CA ARG A 88 15.14 -3.59 2.44
C ARG A 88 15.18 -3.76 0.93
N ILE A 89 15.99 -4.71 0.44
CA ILE A 89 16.12 -5.00 -1.00
C ILE A 89 14.78 -5.49 -1.56
N ALA A 90 14.06 -6.33 -0.84
CA ALA A 90 12.74 -6.79 -1.26
C ALA A 90 11.76 -5.63 -1.38
N ALA A 91 11.70 -4.73 -0.40
CA ALA A 91 10.81 -3.57 -0.43
C ALA A 91 11.07 -2.68 -1.67
N SER A 92 12.32 -2.36 -1.95
CA SER A 92 12.68 -1.53 -3.12
C SER A 92 12.42 -2.23 -4.45
N SER A 93 12.76 -3.52 -4.56
CA SER A 93 12.57 -4.32 -5.78
C SER A 93 11.09 -4.54 -6.09
N VAL A 94 10.28 -4.83 -5.08
CA VAL A 94 8.82 -5.01 -5.24
C VAL A 94 8.17 -3.68 -5.63
N ALA A 95 8.55 -2.57 -5.00
CA ALA A 95 8.04 -1.25 -5.36
C ALA A 95 8.32 -0.91 -6.82
N LYS A 96 9.57 -1.14 -7.27
CA LYS A 96 9.96 -0.94 -8.67
C LYS A 96 9.13 -1.80 -9.62
N ARG A 97 8.97 -3.08 -9.31
CA ARG A 97 8.19 -4.00 -10.14
C ARG A 97 6.73 -3.58 -10.26
N ILE A 98 6.09 -3.19 -9.16
CA ILE A 98 4.70 -2.72 -9.21
C ILE A 98 4.60 -1.43 -10.01
N ALA A 99 5.52 -0.47 -9.82
CA ALA A 99 5.55 0.76 -10.61
C ALA A 99 5.71 0.48 -12.11
N ASP A 100 6.59 -0.45 -12.49
CA ASP A 100 6.79 -0.87 -13.88
C ASP A 100 5.51 -1.50 -14.45
N GLU A 101 4.83 -2.37 -13.71
CA GLU A 101 3.56 -2.98 -14.13
C GLU A 101 2.43 -1.94 -14.29
N LEU A 102 2.42 -0.89 -13.46
CA LEU A 102 1.51 0.24 -13.58
C LEU A 102 1.93 1.28 -14.62
N LYS A 103 3.10 1.09 -15.24
CA LYS A 103 3.70 2.05 -16.21
C LYS A 103 3.81 3.46 -15.64
N THR A 104 4.18 3.56 -14.37
CA THR A 104 4.38 4.83 -13.66
C THR A 104 5.82 4.95 -13.16
N PRO A 105 6.36 6.17 -13.03
CA PRO A 105 7.67 6.36 -12.40
C PRO A 105 7.67 5.86 -10.95
N LEU A 106 8.79 5.27 -10.52
CA LEU A 106 8.95 4.86 -9.13
C LEU A 106 8.84 6.08 -8.20
N GLY A 107 8.00 5.96 -7.17
CA GLY A 107 7.68 7.02 -6.23
C GLY A 107 6.42 7.81 -6.56
N ALA A 108 5.90 7.77 -7.78
CA ALA A 108 4.72 8.52 -8.19
C ALA A 108 3.41 7.92 -7.61
N VAL A 109 3.07 6.70 -7.98
CA VAL A 109 1.94 5.94 -7.44
C VAL A 109 2.40 4.98 -6.37
N VAL A 110 3.50 4.29 -6.63
CA VAL A 110 4.12 3.28 -5.77
C VAL A 110 5.54 3.71 -5.47
N GLY A 111 5.88 3.75 -4.21
CA GLY A 111 7.23 4.02 -3.76
C GLY A 111 7.60 3.15 -2.56
N TYR A 112 8.75 3.41 -1.99
CA TYR A 112 9.22 2.68 -0.81
C TYR A 112 9.93 3.59 0.19
N LYS A 113 9.91 3.16 1.44
CA LYS A 113 10.68 3.75 2.52
C LYS A 113 11.39 2.64 3.29
N VAL A 114 12.69 2.70 3.29
CA VAL A 114 13.55 1.81 4.08
C VAL A 114 14.57 2.66 4.85
N ARG A 115 15.30 2.04 5.76
CA ARG A 115 16.32 2.76 6.51
C ARG A 115 17.33 3.42 5.57
N PHE A 116 17.49 4.75 5.68
CA PHE A 116 18.35 5.62 4.89
C PHE A 116 17.96 5.84 3.42
N GLN A 117 16.83 5.29 2.95
CA GLN A 117 16.35 5.53 1.59
C GLN A 117 14.84 5.75 1.58
N ASP A 118 14.44 6.79 0.88
CA ASP A 118 13.04 7.15 0.66
C ASP A 118 12.85 7.49 -0.82
N ARG A 119 11.95 6.80 -1.48
CA ARG A 119 11.53 7.02 -2.87
C ARG A 119 10.02 7.05 -2.93
N LEU A 120 9.44 8.00 -2.21
CA LEU A 120 8.00 8.14 -2.06
C LEU A 120 7.64 9.61 -2.22
N THR A 121 6.92 9.96 -3.28
CA THR A 121 6.38 11.31 -3.41
C THR A 121 5.20 11.52 -2.46
N ARG A 122 4.84 12.77 -2.23
CA ARG A 122 3.70 13.13 -1.39
C ARG A 122 2.37 12.56 -1.92
N GLU A 123 2.28 12.36 -3.24
CA GLU A 123 1.07 11.89 -3.93
C GLU A 123 1.00 10.35 -4.04
N ALA A 124 2.03 9.63 -3.65
CA ALA A 124 2.05 8.17 -3.72
C ALA A 124 0.91 7.54 -2.93
N SER A 125 0.34 6.49 -3.48
CA SER A 125 -0.77 5.73 -2.87
C SER A 125 -0.32 4.44 -2.21
N VAL A 126 0.75 3.81 -2.72
CA VAL A 126 1.29 2.55 -2.19
C VAL A 126 2.69 2.79 -1.66
N LYS A 127 2.91 2.43 -0.41
CA LYS A 127 4.19 2.54 0.27
C LYS A 127 4.70 1.17 0.67
N LEU A 128 5.74 0.72 0.01
CA LEU A 128 6.53 -0.44 0.43
C LEU A 128 7.49 -0.03 1.54
N MET A 129 7.66 -0.87 2.54
CA MET A 129 8.54 -0.59 3.68
C MET A 129 8.98 -1.88 4.34
N THR A 130 9.99 -1.81 5.17
CA THR A 130 10.31 -2.94 6.05
C THR A 130 9.38 -2.96 7.27
N ASP A 131 9.24 -4.14 7.87
CA ASP A 131 8.46 -4.32 9.10
C ASP A 131 8.92 -3.35 10.20
N GLY A 132 10.24 -3.13 10.30
CA GLY A 132 10.82 -2.20 11.28
C GLY A 132 10.45 -0.74 11.03
N ILE A 133 10.24 -0.32 9.78
CA ILE A 133 9.76 1.03 9.47
C ILE A 133 8.32 1.20 9.95
N LEU A 134 7.44 0.25 9.66
CA LEU A 134 6.05 0.33 10.13
C LEU A 134 5.98 0.32 11.66
N LEU A 135 6.80 -0.52 12.29
CA LEU A 135 6.89 -0.56 13.74
C LEU A 135 7.35 0.78 14.34
N ALA A 136 8.34 1.43 13.72
CA ALA A 136 8.81 2.75 14.16
C ALA A 136 7.69 3.82 14.00
N GLU A 137 6.85 3.72 12.99
CA GLU A 137 5.75 4.67 12.76
C GLU A 137 4.66 4.59 13.84
N THR A 138 4.48 3.46 14.51
CA THR A 138 3.54 3.34 15.63
C THR A 138 3.88 4.28 16.80
N GLN A 139 5.12 4.75 16.88
CA GLN A 139 5.55 5.68 17.93
C GLN A 139 4.99 7.09 17.73
N THR A 140 4.74 7.49 16.49
CA THR A 140 4.24 8.81 16.12
C THR A 140 2.79 8.80 15.63
N ASP A 141 2.33 7.65 15.11
CA ASP A 141 0.97 7.39 14.65
C ASP A 141 0.45 6.09 15.27
N PRO A 142 0.06 6.10 16.56
CA PRO A 142 -0.30 4.87 17.28
C PRO A 142 -1.47 4.10 16.68
N LEU A 143 -2.39 4.77 16.00
CA LEU A 143 -3.53 4.14 15.35
C LEU A 143 -3.30 3.87 13.86
N LEU A 144 -2.08 4.14 13.36
CA LEU A 144 -1.70 3.98 11.96
C LEU A 144 -2.72 4.64 11.00
N GLU A 145 -3.22 5.80 11.38
CA GLU A 145 -4.24 6.55 10.64
C GLU A 145 -3.77 7.05 9.27
N ALA A 146 -2.47 7.04 9.02
CA ALA A 146 -1.90 7.34 7.70
C ALA A 146 -2.27 6.30 6.65
N TYR A 147 -2.76 5.13 7.06
CA TYR A 147 -3.08 4.00 6.21
C TYR A 147 -4.58 3.70 6.19
N ASP A 148 -5.12 3.37 5.02
CA ASP A 148 -6.44 2.77 4.88
C ASP A 148 -6.38 1.24 4.73
N THR A 149 -5.22 0.75 4.33
CA THR A 149 -4.96 -0.68 4.14
C THR A 149 -3.51 -0.99 4.51
N LEU A 150 -3.31 -2.08 5.22
CA LEU A 150 -1.99 -2.63 5.53
C LEU A 150 -1.90 -4.06 4.99
N ILE A 151 -0.85 -4.35 4.26
CA ILE A 151 -0.49 -5.67 3.78
C ILE A 151 0.78 -6.10 4.51
N ILE A 152 0.67 -7.10 5.37
CA ILE A 152 1.80 -7.70 6.07
C ILE A 152 2.21 -8.93 5.27
N ASP A 153 3.20 -8.76 4.41
CA ASP A 153 3.70 -9.84 3.56
C ASP A 153 4.68 -10.74 4.33
N GLU A 154 4.80 -11.98 3.87
CA GLU A 154 5.68 -12.99 4.48
C GLU A 154 5.43 -13.18 6.00
N ALA A 155 4.18 -13.03 6.45
CA ALA A 155 3.81 -13.12 7.87
C ALA A 155 4.17 -14.48 8.50
N HIS A 156 4.31 -15.52 7.69
CA HIS A 156 4.72 -16.87 8.11
C HIS A 156 6.19 -16.95 8.57
N GLU A 157 7.04 -15.99 8.20
CA GLU A 157 8.44 -15.95 8.67
C GLU A 157 8.55 -15.72 10.18
N ARG A 158 7.50 -15.20 10.81
CA ARG A 158 7.40 -15.07 12.27
C ARG A 158 8.61 -14.38 12.90
N SER A 159 9.13 -13.32 12.25
CA SER A 159 10.16 -12.48 12.86
C SER A 159 9.60 -11.76 14.09
N LEU A 160 10.47 -11.32 14.99
CA LEU A 160 10.07 -10.55 16.17
C LEU A 160 9.24 -9.32 15.81
N ASN A 161 9.63 -8.60 14.75
CA ASN A 161 8.89 -7.44 14.27
C ASN A 161 7.49 -7.82 13.76
N ILE A 162 7.38 -8.90 12.98
CA ILE A 162 6.09 -9.38 12.45
C ILE A 162 5.17 -9.79 13.59
N ASP A 163 5.65 -10.59 14.54
CA ASP A 163 4.85 -11.04 15.68
C ASP A 163 4.37 -9.87 16.54
N PHE A 164 5.24 -8.89 16.78
CA PHE A 164 4.85 -7.67 17.49
C PHE A 164 3.81 -6.87 16.71
N LEU A 165 4.01 -6.65 15.41
CA LEU A 165 3.07 -5.92 14.57
C LEU A 165 1.69 -6.59 14.51
N LEU A 166 1.63 -7.91 14.36
CA LEU A 166 0.37 -8.65 14.34
C LEU A 166 -0.39 -8.51 15.68
N GLY A 167 0.33 -8.62 16.80
CA GLY A 167 -0.24 -8.38 18.12
C GLY A 167 -0.72 -6.94 18.31
N TYR A 168 0.07 -5.97 17.84
CA TYR A 168 -0.29 -4.54 17.89
C TYR A 168 -1.51 -4.23 17.04
N LEU A 169 -1.53 -4.69 15.79
CA LEU A 169 -2.67 -4.50 14.88
C LEU A 169 -3.96 -5.08 15.46
N LYS A 170 -3.89 -6.26 16.08
CA LYS A 170 -5.04 -6.86 16.76
C LYS A 170 -5.62 -5.97 17.87
N GLN A 171 -4.81 -5.14 18.51
CA GLN A 171 -5.27 -4.26 19.59
C GLN A 171 -5.92 -2.98 19.08
N ILE A 172 -5.52 -2.48 17.91
CA ILE A 172 -6.02 -1.22 17.34
C ILE A 172 -7.17 -1.39 16.36
N LEU A 173 -7.45 -2.62 15.93
CA LEU A 173 -8.59 -3.00 15.09
C LEU A 173 -9.84 -3.26 15.92
#